data_cf8965e0abc48a2b6a5dc36afac8a065
#
_entry.id   cf8965e0abc48a2b6a5dc36afac8a065
#
_cell.length_a   1.000
_cell.length_b   1.000
_cell.length_c   1.000
_cell.angle_alpha   90.00
_cell.angle_beta   90.00
_cell.angle_gamma   90.00
#
_symmetry.space_group_name_H-M   'P 1'
#
loop_
_entity.id
_entity.type
_entity.pdbx_description
1 polymer ?
#
loop_
_entity_poly.entity_id
_entity_poly.type
_entity_poly.pdbx_seq_one_letter_code
_entity_poly.pdbx_strand_id
1 'polypeptide(L)'
;MSQSNKIISIIVVGSLIGIIVNEYRHDSDFDGVPNDEDAFPNNMNEWNDNDKDGIGDNEDTDDDNDGYNDTDDIDPLNDLALKFTFEWVELIDKQNNKEDAPLVFYLYQGEDELHRFDNGNMAWRVPWQQQFELNAEFEINVPDNETEHQFTVIAIYYKFRNPEEFDISDSNESYRATINYNLSSKSWEQGNNGTLDGSLDNSNENDDARIFVKIETYSFGYLLSYNWQYNAIEYKISYNFDPARYSYYTNQDHSIKEYEDYIHFVTKDEEAVVEIGEYLREIATEKEFSDLTEVNFIMSFVQALKYSEDNLTAGVGEYPRYPIETLVEQTGDCEDTSALLISILESLGYETAMVLIPEAWEGYGHAAVGVNVTGAEGIYYVLNEGKDNQIGYYYAETTTPGWKLGEVPDLNSKSAYVYEA
;
A
#
# COMPACT_ATOMS: atom_id res chain seq x y z
N MET A 1 -15.00 24.13 27.45
CA MET A 1 -15.33 23.18 28.54
C MET A 1 -16.59 22.44 28.12
N SER A 2 -16.45 21.38 27.38
CA SER A 2 -17.55 20.48 27.04
C SER A 2 -17.75 19.51 28.21
N GLN A 3 -18.93 19.54 28.84
CA GLN A 3 -19.26 18.57 29.86
C GLN A 3 -19.76 17.29 29.18
N SER A 4 -18.94 16.26 29.24
CA SER A 4 -19.37 14.89 28.97
C SER A 4 -20.50 14.51 29.92
N ASN A 5 -21.72 14.42 29.42
CA ASN A 5 -22.88 13.95 30.23
C ASN A 5 -22.85 12.42 30.28
N LYS A 6 -22.23 11.88 31.34
CA LYS A 6 -22.41 10.46 31.70
C LYS A 6 -23.76 10.26 32.38
N ILE A 7 -24.67 9.56 31.75
CA ILE A 7 -25.93 9.12 32.40
C ILE A 7 -25.70 7.71 32.97
N ILE A 8 -25.66 7.60 34.28
CA ILE A 8 -25.62 6.30 34.98
C ILE A 8 -27.04 5.88 35.29
N SER A 9 -27.50 4.82 34.62
CA SER A 9 -28.78 4.18 34.97
C SER A 9 -28.55 2.97 35.87
N ILE A 10 -29.05 3.01 37.10
CA ILE A 10 -28.99 1.89 38.03
C ILE A 10 -30.30 1.12 37.93
N ILE A 11 -30.27 -0.11 37.43
CA ILE A 11 -31.41 -1.03 37.45
C ILE A 11 -31.18 -2.04 38.57
N VAL A 12 -32.01 -2.00 39.60
CA VAL A 12 -31.99 -2.99 40.70
C VAL A 12 -33.04 -4.08 40.41
N VAL A 13 -32.58 -5.27 40.03
CA VAL A 13 -33.42 -6.47 39.95
C VAL A 13 -32.76 -7.56 40.77
N GLY A 14 -33.35 -7.86 41.95
CA GLY A 14 -33.10 -9.02 42.80
C GLY A 14 -31.65 -9.44 43.00
N SER A 15 -31.02 -9.11 44.10
CA SER A 15 -29.74 -9.60 44.67
C SER A 15 -28.46 -9.56 43.82
N LEU A 16 -28.46 -9.00 42.61
CA LEU A 16 -27.22 -8.72 41.83
C LEU A 16 -27.28 -7.27 41.36
N ILE A 17 -26.35 -6.44 41.84
CA ILE A 17 -26.14 -5.08 41.34
C ILE A 17 -25.23 -5.18 40.11
N GLY A 18 -25.80 -5.02 38.90
CA GLY A 18 -25.06 -4.83 37.69
C GLY A 18 -24.98 -3.34 37.36
N ILE A 19 -23.80 -2.80 37.22
CA ILE A 19 -23.62 -1.44 36.66
C ILE A 19 -23.48 -1.62 35.15
N ILE A 20 -24.50 -1.18 34.40
CA ILE A 20 -24.36 -1.06 32.92
C ILE A 20 -23.91 0.37 32.65
N VAL A 21 -22.65 0.52 32.24
CA VAL A 21 -22.15 1.78 31.67
C VAL A 21 -22.54 1.74 30.20
N ASN A 22 -23.55 2.49 29.82
CA ASN A 22 -23.82 2.78 28.41
C ASN A 22 -22.91 3.98 28.06
N GLU A 23 -21.81 3.75 27.39
CA GLU A 23 -21.09 4.84 26.75
C GLU A 23 -21.97 5.33 25.60
N TYR A 24 -22.49 6.53 25.72
CA TYR A 24 -23.10 7.22 24.59
C TYR A 24 -21.97 7.69 23.72
N ARG A 25 -21.71 7.01 22.58
CA ARG A 25 -20.87 7.53 21.52
C ARG A 25 -21.59 8.73 20.89
N HIS A 26 -20.83 9.75 20.58
CA HIS A 26 -21.36 10.97 19.95
C HIS A 26 -21.68 10.67 18.49
N ASP A 27 -22.88 11.00 18.07
CA ASP A 27 -23.39 10.91 16.71
C ASP A 27 -23.96 12.30 16.38
N SER A 28 -23.26 13.04 15.52
CA SER A 28 -23.53 14.48 15.30
C SER A 28 -24.68 14.75 14.37
N ASP A 29 -24.91 13.91 13.38
CA ASP A 29 -25.94 14.08 12.35
C ASP A 29 -27.12 13.13 12.50
N PHE A 30 -27.02 12.20 13.48
CA PHE A 30 -28.09 11.27 13.86
C PHE A 30 -28.43 10.23 12.79
N ASP A 31 -27.46 9.76 12.03
CA ASP A 31 -27.62 8.68 11.06
C ASP A 31 -27.54 7.29 11.71
N GLY A 32 -27.02 7.21 12.93
CA GLY A 32 -26.89 5.99 13.73
C GLY A 32 -25.47 5.45 13.81
N VAL A 33 -24.51 6.06 13.13
CA VAL A 33 -23.07 5.76 13.19
C VAL A 33 -22.40 6.77 14.13
N PRO A 34 -21.63 6.34 15.14
CA PRO A 34 -20.89 7.26 15.99
C PRO A 34 -19.79 7.99 15.22
N ASN A 35 -19.51 9.24 15.56
CA ASN A 35 -18.50 10.06 14.88
C ASN A 35 -17.10 9.43 14.78
N ASP A 36 -16.77 8.54 15.70
CA ASP A 36 -15.50 7.81 15.73
C ASP A 36 -15.48 6.58 14.79
N GLU A 37 -16.61 6.27 14.18
CA GLU A 37 -16.78 5.19 13.19
C GLU A 37 -17.36 5.74 11.86
N ASP A 38 -17.52 7.06 11.74
CA ASP A 38 -18.23 7.75 10.67
C ASP A 38 -17.27 8.64 9.86
N ALA A 39 -17.08 8.32 8.60
CA ALA A 39 -16.25 9.11 7.68
C ALA A 39 -16.83 10.52 7.45
N PHE A 40 -18.15 10.72 7.63
CA PHE A 40 -18.85 11.97 7.38
C PHE A 40 -19.70 12.45 8.57
N PRO A 41 -19.15 12.73 9.76
CA PRO A 41 -19.87 12.94 11.01
C PRO A 41 -20.86 14.10 11.06
N ASN A 42 -21.08 14.80 9.96
CA ASN A 42 -22.01 15.92 9.80
C ASN A 42 -22.90 15.77 8.57
N ASN A 43 -22.93 14.60 7.93
CA ASN A 43 -23.73 14.31 6.75
C ASN A 43 -24.57 13.05 6.93
N MET A 44 -25.76 13.17 7.45
CA MET A 44 -26.67 12.08 7.77
C MET A 44 -27.02 11.11 6.62
N ASN A 45 -26.51 11.32 5.43
CA ASN A 45 -26.70 10.44 4.29
C ASN A 45 -25.45 9.63 3.93
N GLU A 46 -24.30 9.91 4.56
CA GLU A 46 -23.03 9.27 4.30
C GLU A 46 -22.36 8.88 5.61
N TRP A 47 -21.77 7.70 5.68
CA TRP A 47 -21.04 7.21 6.86
C TRP A 47 -19.79 6.40 6.51
N ASN A 48 -19.70 5.89 5.30
CA ASN A 48 -18.51 5.21 4.77
C ASN A 48 -17.90 6.02 3.63
N ASP A 49 -16.60 5.81 3.43
CA ASP A 49 -15.78 6.32 2.34
C ASP A 49 -14.72 5.24 2.11
N ASN A 50 -15.04 4.29 1.23
CA ASN A 50 -14.27 3.06 1.09
C ASN A 50 -12.89 3.31 0.50
N ASP A 51 -12.81 4.14 -0.53
CA ASP A 51 -11.59 4.48 -1.26
C ASP A 51 -10.85 5.71 -0.71
N LYS A 52 -11.46 6.42 0.27
CA LYS A 52 -10.91 7.60 0.94
C LYS A 52 -10.74 8.84 0.04
N ASP A 53 -11.53 8.98 -1.00
CA ASP A 53 -11.47 10.12 -1.92
C ASP A 53 -12.26 11.35 -1.41
N GLY A 54 -13.07 11.17 -0.35
CA GLY A 54 -13.86 12.21 0.31
C GLY A 54 -15.28 12.35 -0.24
N ILE A 55 -15.72 11.43 -1.10
CA ILE A 55 -17.11 11.21 -1.50
C ILE A 55 -17.59 9.98 -0.71
N GLY A 56 -18.78 9.98 -0.18
CA GLY A 56 -19.28 8.83 0.58
C GLY A 56 -19.88 7.78 -0.34
N ASP A 57 -19.78 6.51 0.07
CA ASP A 57 -20.23 5.33 -0.70
C ASP A 57 -21.68 5.43 -1.20
N ASN A 58 -22.56 6.24 -0.57
CA ASN A 58 -23.92 6.41 -1.05
C ASN A 58 -24.06 7.45 -2.20
N GLU A 59 -23.13 8.41 -2.33
CA GLU A 59 -23.09 9.42 -3.37
C GLU A 59 -22.07 9.07 -4.47
N ASP A 60 -21.06 8.26 -4.11
CA ASP A 60 -20.09 7.75 -5.05
C ASP A 60 -20.72 6.76 -6.04
N THR A 61 -20.13 6.56 -7.15
CA THR A 61 -20.53 5.62 -8.19
C THR A 61 -19.44 4.62 -8.53
N ASP A 62 -18.30 4.68 -7.83
CA ASP A 62 -17.10 3.86 -8.01
C ASP A 62 -16.40 3.80 -6.64
N ASP A 63 -17.03 3.04 -5.69
CA ASP A 63 -16.73 3.05 -4.25
C ASP A 63 -15.30 2.61 -3.89
N ASP A 64 -14.58 1.97 -4.82
CA ASP A 64 -13.19 1.54 -4.62
C ASP A 64 -12.19 2.19 -5.57
N ASN A 65 -12.68 3.09 -6.46
CA ASN A 65 -11.87 3.85 -7.43
C ASN A 65 -11.03 2.99 -8.38
N ASP A 66 -11.51 1.78 -8.71
CA ASP A 66 -10.85 0.92 -9.68
C ASP A 66 -11.08 1.32 -11.14
N GLY A 67 -12.08 2.21 -11.36
CA GLY A 67 -12.46 2.79 -12.65
C GLY A 67 -13.71 2.17 -13.26
N TYR A 68 -14.39 1.27 -12.56
CA TYR A 68 -15.70 0.73 -12.91
C TYR A 68 -16.76 1.25 -11.95
N ASN A 69 -17.99 1.44 -12.43
CA ASN A 69 -19.07 1.86 -11.54
C ASN A 69 -19.61 0.68 -10.77
N ASP A 70 -20.04 0.88 -9.51
CA ASP A 70 -20.62 -0.14 -8.62
C ASP A 70 -21.72 -0.99 -9.27
N THR A 71 -22.50 -0.40 -10.16
CA THR A 71 -23.60 -1.12 -10.87
C THR A 71 -23.10 -2.11 -11.91
N ASP A 72 -21.88 -1.95 -12.39
CA ASP A 72 -21.23 -2.76 -13.42
C ASP A 72 -20.12 -3.64 -12.86
N ASP A 73 -19.77 -3.44 -11.57
CA ASP A 73 -18.72 -4.10 -10.84
C ASP A 73 -19.22 -5.37 -10.11
N ILE A 74 -18.33 -6.36 -9.98
CA ILE A 74 -18.58 -7.64 -9.29
C ILE A 74 -18.40 -7.50 -7.76
N ASP A 75 -17.50 -6.66 -7.32
CA ASP A 75 -17.22 -6.36 -5.90
C ASP A 75 -16.99 -4.85 -5.69
N PRO A 76 -18.05 -4.04 -5.67
CA PRO A 76 -17.98 -2.56 -5.69
C PRO A 76 -17.16 -1.91 -4.57
N LEU A 77 -16.71 -2.67 -3.61
CA LEU A 77 -15.92 -2.19 -2.48
C LEU A 77 -14.45 -2.64 -2.54
N ASN A 78 -14.08 -3.44 -3.54
CA ASN A 78 -12.75 -4.01 -3.63
C ASN A 78 -12.34 -4.25 -5.08
N ASP A 79 -11.34 -3.55 -5.56
CA ASP A 79 -10.64 -3.89 -6.80
C ASP A 79 -10.11 -5.33 -6.72
N LEU A 80 -10.52 -6.19 -7.65
CA LEU A 80 -10.25 -7.61 -7.61
C LEU A 80 -9.02 -7.99 -8.42
N ALA A 81 -8.19 -8.83 -7.83
CA ALA A 81 -7.02 -9.39 -8.46
C ALA A 81 -6.99 -10.91 -8.41
N LEU A 82 -6.20 -11.51 -9.29
CA LEU A 82 -5.93 -12.93 -9.32
C LEU A 82 -4.48 -13.21 -8.96
N LYS A 83 -4.29 -14.15 -8.03
CA LYS A 83 -3.00 -14.72 -7.68
C LYS A 83 -2.88 -16.10 -8.29
N PHE A 84 -1.91 -16.27 -9.18
CA PHE A 84 -1.52 -17.56 -9.75
C PHE A 84 -0.35 -18.13 -8.94
N THR A 85 -0.51 -19.34 -8.43
CA THR A 85 0.56 -20.11 -7.79
C THR A 85 0.80 -21.39 -8.55
N PHE A 86 1.98 -21.50 -9.18
CA PHE A 86 2.45 -22.73 -9.81
C PHE A 86 3.23 -23.50 -8.74
N GLU A 87 2.60 -24.53 -8.15
CA GLU A 87 3.19 -25.24 -7.01
C GLU A 87 4.23 -26.25 -7.45
N TRP A 88 3.92 -27.06 -8.46
CA TRP A 88 4.85 -28.09 -8.96
C TRP A 88 4.64 -28.40 -10.44
N VAL A 89 5.66 -29.02 -11.04
CA VAL A 89 5.64 -29.56 -12.40
C VAL A 89 6.19 -30.99 -12.43
N GLU A 90 5.66 -31.80 -13.34
CA GLU A 90 6.19 -33.12 -13.69
C GLU A 90 6.33 -33.23 -15.20
N LEU A 91 7.53 -33.52 -15.68
CA LEU A 91 7.77 -33.85 -17.09
C LEU A 91 7.57 -35.34 -17.29
N ILE A 92 6.47 -35.75 -17.95
CA ILE A 92 6.06 -37.13 -18.10
C ILE A 92 6.96 -37.84 -19.11
N ASP A 93 7.19 -37.20 -20.25
CA ASP A 93 7.94 -37.77 -21.35
C ASP A 93 9.37 -37.27 -21.40
N LYS A 94 10.28 -38.22 -21.43
CA LYS A 94 11.70 -37.93 -21.44
C LYS A 94 12.22 -37.67 -22.88
N GLN A 95 12.55 -36.42 -23.17
CA GLN A 95 13.00 -35.96 -24.48
C GLN A 95 14.46 -36.29 -24.83
N ASN A 96 15.30 -36.63 -23.86
CA ASN A 96 16.72 -36.89 -24.08
C ASN A 96 17.36 -37.73 -22.97
N ASN A 97 18.66 -38.03 -23.10
CA ASN A 97 19.39 -38.84 -22.11
C ASN A 97 19.99 -38.04 -20.94
N LYS A 98 19.65 -36.75 -20.78
CA LYS A 98 20.06 -35.95 -19.64
C LYS A 98 19.19 -36.29 -18.42
N GLU A 99 19.65 -35.89 -17.25
CA GLU A 99 18.94 -36.12 -15.98
C GLU A 99 17.78 -35.13 -15.77
N ASP A 100 17.88 -33.94 -16.38
CA ASP A 100 16.94 -32.85 -16.25
C ASP A 100 16.70 -32.09 -17.56
N ALA A 101 15.67 -31.25 -17.58
CA ALA A 101 15.34 -30.35 -18.66
C ALA A 101 15.31 -28.88 -18.19
N PRO A 102 15.84 -27.93 -18.99
CA PRO A 102 15.65 -26.51 -18.72
C PRO A 102 14.25 -26.07 -19.14
N LEU A 103 13.42 -25.64 -18.19
CA LEU A 103 12.02 -25.31 -18.35
C LEU A 103 11.72 -23.89 -17.87
N VAL A 104 10.88 -23.18 -18.60
CA VAL A 104 10.24 -21.93 -18.21
C VAL A 104 8.75 -21.98 -18.52
N PHE A 105 7.95 -21.18 -17.85
CA PHE A 105 6.52 -21.01 -18.14
C PHE A 105 6.24 -19.58 -18.53
N TYR A 106 5.18 -19.42 -19.31
CA TYR A 106 4.64 -18.11 -19.64
C TYR A 106 3.14 -18.11 -19.38
N LEU A 107 2.64 -17.00 -18.88
CA LEU A 107 1.23 -16.70 -18.74
C LEU A 107 0.86 -15.58 -19.70
N TYR A 108 -0.20 -15.78 -20.47
CA TYR A 108 -0.72 -14.82 -21.43
C TYR A 108 -2.20 -14.53 -21.15
N GLN A 109 -2.62 -13.32 -21.48
CA GLN A 109 -4.02 -12.97 -21.67
C GLN A 109 -4.20 -12.45 -23.09
N GLY A 110 -4.95 -13.17 -23.92
CA GLY A 110 -5.00 -12.91 -25.35
C GLY A 110 -3.62 -13.06 -26.03
N GLU A 111 -3.12 -11.97 -26.62
CA GLU A 111 -1.79 -11.91 -27.24
C GLU A 111 -0.70 -11.32 -26.32
N ASP A 112 -1.09 -10.80 -25.16
CA ASP A 112 -0.20 -10.12 -24.23
C ASP A 112 0.47 -11.12 -23.28
N GLU A 113 1.81 -11.09 -23.21
CA GLU A 113 2.59 -11.82 -22.23
C GLU A 113 2.50 -11.09 -20.90
N LEU A 114 1.81 -11.70 -19.91
CA LEU A 114 1.66 -11.14 -18.58
C LEU A 114 2.91 -11.39 -17.73
N HIS A 115 3.39 -12.64 -17.75
CA HIS A 115 4.51 -13.02 -16.93
C HIS A 115 5.30 -14.20 -17.48
N ARG A 116 6.61 -14.19 -17.23
CA ARG A 116 7.52 -15.31 -17.44
C ARG A 116 7.98 -15.87 -16.12
N PHE A 117 7.61 -17.08 -15.81
CA PHE A 117 8.07 -17.81 -14.63
C PHE A 117 9.37 -18.51 -14.90
N ASP A 118 10.40 -18.22 -14.10
CA ASP A 118 11.71 -18.83 -14.17
C ASP A 118 12.43 -18.81 -12.82
N ASN A 119 13.66 -19.31 -12.75
CA ASN A 119 14.46 -19.29 -11.54
C ASN A 119 15.49 -18.14 -11.60
N GLY A 120 15.05 -16.92 -11.35
CA GLY A 120 15.90 -15.73 -11.29
C GLY A 120 16.61 -15.45 -12.64
N ASN A 121 15.84 -15.29 -13.73
CA ASN A 121 16.28 -15.12 -15.11
C ASN A 121 16.94 -16.38 -15.74
N MET A 122 16.80 -17.53 -15.12
CA MET A 122 17.30 -18.81 -15.65
C MET A 122 16.16 -19.83 -15.69
N ALA A 123 16.21 -20.76 -16.66
CA ALA A 123 15.29 -21.87 -16.70
C ALA A 123 15.48 -22.80 -15.47
N TRP A 124 14.38 -23.29 -14.90
CA TRP A 124 14.45 -24.35 -13.89
C TRP A 124 15.09 -25.59 -14.49
N ARG A 125 15.79 -26.37 -13.67
CA ARG A 125 16.32 -27.68 -14.01
C ARG A 125 15.41 -28.75 -13.49
N VAL A 126 14.41 -29.11 -14.28
CA VAL A 126 13.33 -30.05 -13.88
C VAL A 126 13.76 -31.49 -14.19
N PRO A 127 13.84 -32.38 -13.19
CA PRO A 127 14.15 -33.79 -13.42
C PRO A 127 12.99 -34.47 -14.17
N TRP A 128 13.32 -35.47 -15.00
CA TRP A 128 12.32 -36.22 -15.74
C TRP A 128 11.53 -37.17 -14.83
N GLN A 129 10.21 -37.24 -15.06
CA GLN A 129 9.31 -38.22 -14.42
C GLN A 129 9.31 -38.13 -12.88
N GLN A 130 9.47 -36.93 -12.36
CA GLN A 130 9.43 -36.61 -10.93
C GLN A 130 8.77 -35.26 -10.75
N GLN A 131 7.96 -35.14 -9.71
CA GLN A 131 7.46 -33.83 -9.29
C GLN A 131 8.62 -32.94 -8.84
N PHE A 132 8.60 -31.71 -9.31
CA PHE A 132 9.56 -30.66 -9.00
C PHE A 132 8.81 -29.45 -8.47
N GLU A 133 9.12 -29.04 -7.25
CA GLU A 133 8.51 -27.87 -6.60
C GLU A 133 8.97 -26.59 -7.28
N LEU A 134 7.99 -25.78 -7.66
CA LEU A 134 8.21 -24.45 -8.29
C LEU A 134 8.00 -23.34 -7.28
N ASN A 135 6.86 -23.33 -6.58
CA ASN A 135 6.39 -22.28 -5.67
C ASN A 135 6.55 -20.89 -6.32
N ALA A 136 6.14 -20.78 -7.58
CA ALA A 136 6.23 -19.56 -8.36
C ALA A 136 4.89 -18.85 -8.37
N GLU A 137 4.89 -17.58 -8.00
CA GLU A 137 3.68 -16.78 -7.85
C GLU A 137 3.68 -15.61 -8.81
N PHE A 138 2.49 -15.18 -9.22
CA PHE A 138 2.24 -13.97 -9.99
C PHE A 138 0.86 -13.44 -9.67
N GLU A 139 0.78 -12.15 -9.49
CA GLU A 139 -0.45 -11.43 -9.18
C GLU A 139 -0.78 -10.46 -10.31
N ILE A 140 -2.06 -10.35 -10.65
CA ILE A 140 -2.55 -9.45 -11.67
C ILE A 140 -3.91 -8.90 -11.27
N ASN A 141 -4.05 -7.58 -11.35
CA ASN A 141 -5.34 -6.93 -11.34
C ASN A 141 -6.10 -7.29 -12.62
N VAL A 142 -7.37 -7.60 -12.51
CA VAL A 142 -8.25 -7.97 -13.63
C VAL A 142 -9.48 -7.08 -13.65
N PRO A 143 -9.97 -6.68 -14.84
CA PRO A 143 -11.22 -5.91 -14.94
C PRO A 143 -12.38 -6.66 -14.29
N ASP A 144 -12.90 -6.18 -13.17
CA ASP A 144 -13.96 -6.87 -12.42
C ASP A 144 -15.40 -6.52 -12.86
N ASN A 145 -15.53 -5.63 -13.82
CA ASN A 145 -16.75 -5.54 -14.63
C ASN A 145 -16.93 -6.71 -15.63
N GLU A 146 -15.95 -7.61 -15.76
CA GLU A 146 -15.99 -8.80 -16.60
C GLU A 146 -16.00 -10.07 -15.75
N THR A 147 -17.01 -10.91 -15.93
CA THR A 147 -17.15 -12.16 -15.16
C THR A 147 -16.14 -13.24 -15.57
N GLU A 148 -15.77 -13.29 -16.84
CA GLU A 148 -14.94 -14.37 -17.39
C GLU A 148 -13.60 -13.85 -17.89
N HIS A 149 -12.52 -14.41 -17.36
CA HIS A 149 -11.14 -14.10 -17.76
C HIS A 149 -10.47 -15.34 -18.34
N GLN A 150 -9.89 -15.21 -19.53
CA GLN A 150 -9.20 -16.30 -20.19
C GLN A 150 -7.70 -16.08 -20.18
N PHE A 151 -6.97 -17.07 -19.68
CA PHE A 151 -5.52 -17.09 -19.65
C PHE A 151 -4.98 -18.30 -20.41
N THR A 152 -3.79 -18.16 -20.97
CA THR A 152 -3.06 -19.24 -21.65
C THR A 152 -1.74 -19.50 -20.95
N VAL A 153 -1.48 -20.74 -20.58
CA VAL A 153 -0.20 -21.18 -20.02
C VAL A 153 0.59 -21.91 -21.09
N ILE A 154 1.86 -21.57 -21.22
CA ILE A 154 2.80 -22.20 -22.14
C ILE A 154 4.02 -22.71 -21.37
N ALA A 155 4.35 -23.99 -21.54
CA ALA A 155 5.56 -24.59 -20.97
C ALA A 155 6.62 -24.76 -22.06
N ILE A 156 7.78 -24.11 -21.90
CA ILE A 156 8.85 -24.11 -22.90
C ILE A 156 10.10 -24.83 -22.38
N TYR A 157 10.52 -25.81 -23.14
CA TYR A 157 11.76 -26.56 -22.96
C TYR A 157 12.85 -26.03 -23.91
N TYR A 158 13.99 -25.63 -23.36
CA TYR A 158 15.13 -25.17 -24.16
C TYR A 158 16.06 -26.31 -24.56
N LYS A 159 15.85 -26.86 -25.75
CA LYS A 159 16.71 -27.86 -26.38
C LYS A 159 17.80 -27.18 -27.19
N PHE A 160 18.94 -26.89 -26.54
CA PHE A 160 20.17 -26.33 -27.13
C PHE A 160 20.03 -24.90 -27.70
N ARG A 161 19.25 -24.64 -28.72
CA ARG A 161 19.01 -23.32 -29.33
C ARG A 161 17.60 -23.22 -29.90
N ASN A 162 16.87 -24.31 -29.90
CA ASN A 162 15.50 -24.37 -30.39
C ASN A 162 14.58 -24.58 -29.16
N PRO A 163 13.74 -23.60 -28.80
CA PRO A 163 12.67 -23.82 -27.82
C PRO A 163 11.64 -24.78 -28.44
N GLU A 164 11.18 -25.73 -27.64
CA GLU A 164 10.07 -26.63 -27.98
C GLU A 164 9.01 -26.47 -26.88
N GLU A 165 7.73 -26.54 -27.22
CA GLU A 165 6.66 -26.52 -26.23
C GLU A 165 6.45 -27.94 -25.66
N PHE A 166 6.21 -28.03 -24.35
CA PHE A 166 5.63 -29.21 -23.73
C PHE A 166 4.12 -29.14 -23.80
N ASP A 167 3.50 -30.28 -24.05
CA ASP A 167 2.07 -30.41 -23.97
C ASP A 167 1.61 -30.46 -22.50
N ILE A 168 0.83 -29.45 -22.14
CA ILE A 168 0.18 -29.29 -20.82
C ILE A 168 -1.34 -29.15 -20.97
N SER A 169 -1.87 -29.37 -22.18
CA SER A 169 -3.29 -29.25 -22.52
C SER A 169 -3.96 -30.61 -22.52
N ASP A 170 -5.20 -30.68 -22.12
CA ASP A 170 -6.09 -31.84 -22.28
C ASP A 170 -6.71 -31.90 -23.67
N SER A 171 -6.32 -31.04 -24.61
CA SER A 171 -6.84 -30.87 -25.94
C SER A 171 -5.86 -31.34 -27.01
N ASN A 172 -6.25 -32.28 -27.84
CA ASN A 172 -5.47 -32.76 -29.03
C ASN A 172 -5.14 -31.65 -30.07
N GLU A 173 -5.64 -30.42 -29.88
CA GLU A 173 -5.48 -29.34 -30.86
C GLU A 173 -4.42 -28.32 -30.43
N SER A 174 -3.93 -28.41 -29.23
CA SER A 174 -3.00 -27.40 -28.66
C SER A 174 -2.13 -27.98 -27.56
N TYR A 175 -0.83 -27.65 -27.54
CA TYR A 175 0.10 -27.89 -26.43
C TYR A 175 -0.08 -26.91 -25.26
N ARG A 176 -0.83 -25.82 -25.50
CA ARG A 176 -1.01 -24.73 -24.57
C ARG A 176 -2.30 -24.92 -23.78
N ALA A 177 -2.22 -24.86 -22.49
CA ALA A 177 -3.39 -24.95 -21.64
C ALA A 177 -4.14 -23.61 -21.56
N THR A 178 -5.45 -23.68 -21.67
CA THR A 178 -6.34 -22.52 -21.48
C THR A 178 -7.02 -22.61 -20.13
N ILE A 179 -7.00 -21.54 -19.38
CA ILE A 179 -7.69 -21.36 -18.10
C ILE A 179 -8.80 -20.33 -18.32
N ASN A 180 -10.06 -20.76 -18.14
CA ASN A 180 -11.20 -19.86 -18.11
C ASN A 180 -11.60 -19.67 -16.64
N TYR A 181 -11.27 -18.52 -16.08
CA TYR A 181 -11.57 -18.18 -14.70
C TYR A 181 -12.84 -17.36 -14.61
N ASN A 182 -13.79 -17.79 -13.76
CA ASN A 182 -15.00 -17.04 -13.50
C ASN A 182 -14.85 -16.28 -12.17
N LEU A 183 -14.82 -14.95 -12.24
CA LEU A 183 -14.54 -14.07 -11.12
C LEU A 183 -15.68 -14.11 -10.08
N SER A 184 -16.95 -14.13 -10.52
CA SER A 184 -18.11 -14.18 -9.61
C SER A 184 -18.18 -15.48 -8.80
N SER A 185 -17.85 -16.63 -9.40
CA SER A 185 -17.80 -17.91 -8.68
C SER A 185 -16.45 -18.19 -8.04
N LYS A 186 -15.45 -17.34 -8.27
CA LYS A 186 -14.04 -17.47 -7.82
C LYS A 186 -13.49 -18.86 -8.16
N SER A 187 -13.71 -19.33 -9.41
CA SER A 187 -13.38 -20.69 -9.84
C SER A 187 -13.12 -20.81 -11.34
N TRP A 188 -12.47 -21.89 -11.75
CA TRP A 188 -12.26 -22.29 -13.13
C TRP A 188 -12.61 -23.77 -13.35
N GLU A 189 -12.56 -24.29 -14.59
CA GLU A 189 -13.13 -25.62 -14.94
C GLU A 189 -12.57 -26.78 -14.08
N GLN A 190 -11.29 -26.73 -13.67
CA GLN A 190 -10.69 -27.72 -12.75
C GLN A 190 -10.80 -27.30 -11.27
N GLY A 191 -11.62 -26.30 -10.96
CA GLY A 191 -11.67 -25.66 -9.64
C GLY A 191 -10.45 -24.75 -9.39
N ASN A 192 -10.38 -24.11 -8.23
CA ASN A 192 -9.27 -23.18 -7.93
C ASN A 192 -7.90 -23.87 -7.84
N ASN A 193 -7.88 -25.19 -7.67
CA ASN A 193 -6.69 -26.02 -7.63
C ASN A 193 -6.81 -27.06 -8.75
N GLY A 194 -6.11 -26.88 -9.83
CA GLY A 194 -6.18 -27.78 -10.96
C GLY A 194 -4.82 -28.18 -11.52
N THR A 195 -4.81 -29.32 -12.18
CA THR A 195 -3.64 -29.80 -12.89
C THR A 195 -3.87 -29.61 -14.39
N LEU A 196 -3.00 -28.86 -15.04
CA LEU A 196 -2.89 -28.82 -16.48
C LEU A 196 -2.10 -30.06 -16.90
N ASP A 197 -2.65 -30.93 -17.74
CA ASP A 197 -2.12 -32.29 -17.97
C ASP A 197 -2.22 -32.69 -19.45
N GLY A 198 -1.11 -32.63 -20.16
CA GLY A 198 -1.03 -33.03 -21.57
C GLY A 198 -1.29 -34.52 -21.81
N SER A 199 -1.06 -35.38 -20.82
CA SER A 199 -1.30 -36.84 -20.99
C SER A 199 -2.77 -37.24 -21.09
N LEU A 200 -3.70 -36.29 -20.91
CA LEU A 200 -5.14 -36.56 -20.95
C LEU A 200 -5.73 -36.48 -22.36
N ASP A 201 -5.06 -35.90 -23.31
CA ASP A 201 -5.57 -35.64 -24.66
C ASP A 201 -5.59 -36.88 -25.58
N ASN A 202 -4.98 -37.98 -25.18
CA ASN A 202 -4.78 -39.20 -25.97
C ASN A 202 -3.92 -39.03 -27.23
N SER A 203 -3.08 -37.99 -27.30
CA SER A 203 -2.04 -37.90 -28.30
C SER A 203 -1.00 -39.02 -28.09
N ASN A 204 -0.28 -39.38 -29.15
CA ASN A 204 0.83 -40.33 -29.04
C ASN A 204 2.17 -39.59 -29.16
N GLU A 205 2.16 -38.32 -28.87
CA GLU A 205 3.37 -37.49 -28.84
C GLU A 205 4.14 -37.76 -27.56
N ASN A 206 5.45 -37.52 -27.55
CA ASN A 206 6.26 -37.85 -26.38
C ASN A 206 6.76 -36.52 -25.75
N ASP A 207 5.86 -35.60 -25.46
CA ASP A 207 6.15 -34.25 -24.96
C ASP A 207 5.18 -33.80 -23.84
N ASP A 208 4.54 -34.75 -23.19
CA ASP A 208 3.60 -34.49 -22.11
C ASP A 208 4.26 -33.98 -20.84
N ALA A 209 3.62 -33.00 -20.22
CA ALA A 209 3.93 -32.51 -18.89
C ALA A 209 2.67 -32.22 -18.08
N ARG A 210 2.83 -32.12 -16.77
CA ARG A 210 1.81 -31.69 -15.81
C ARG A 210 2.27 -30.51 -15.02
N ILE A 211 1.36 -29.56 -14.77
CA ILE A 211 1.59 -28.43 -13.90
C ILE A 211 0.42 -28.28 -12.94
N PHE A 212 0.69 -28.16 -11.68
CA PHE A 212 -0.33 -27.88 -10.69
C PHE A 212 -0.41 -26.36 -10.46
N VAL A 213 -1.62 -25.82 -10.71
CA VAL A 213 -1.91 -24.38 -10.62
C VAL A 213 -3.00 -24.14 -9.58
N LYS A 214 -2.76 -23.22 -8.69
CA LYS A 214 -3.75 -22.65 -7.78
C LYS A 214 -4.02 -21.21 -8.22
N ILE A 215 -5.30 -20.82 -8.26
CA ILE A 215 -5.72 -19.46 -8.57
C ILE A 215 -6.61 -18.97 -7.44
N GLU A 216 -6.28 -17.85 -6.87
CA GLU A 216 -7.03 -17.23 -5.78
C GLU A 216 -7.45 -15.82 -6.21
N THR A 217 -8.70 -15.44 -5.92
CA THR A 217 -9.16 -14.06 -6.00
C THR A 217 -8.92 -13.39 -4.66
N TYR A 218 -8.43 -12.18 -4.68
CA TYR A 218 -8.22 -11.36 -3.48
C TYR A 218 -8.48 -9.90 -3.82
N SER A 219 -8.71 -9.09 -2.80
CA SER A 219 -8.82 -7.65 -2.92
C SER A 219 -7.46 -7.05 -3.21
N PHE A 220 -7.35 -6.26 -4.28
CA PHE A 220 -6.06 -5.72 -4.73
C PHE A 220 -5.59 -4.53 -3.88
N GLY A 221 -6.49 -3.87 -3.15
CA GLY A 221 -6.11 -2.79 -2.23
C GLY A 221 -6.72 -1.43 -2.59
N TYR A 222 -6.24 -0.37 -1.92
CA TYR A 222 -6.66 0.99 -2.22
C TYR A 222 -5.75 1.62 -3.26
N LEU A 223 -6.21 1.77 -4.50
CA LEU A 223 -5.46 2.46 -5.55
C LEU A 223 -5.64 3.97 -5.43
N LEU A 224 -4.75 4.64 -4.71
CA LEU A 224 -4.81 6.07 -4.45
C LEU A 224 -3.90 6.88 -5.36
N SER A 225 -4.38 8.05 -5.80
CA SER A 225 -3.63 8.97 -6.65
C SER A 225 -3.27 10.24 -5.91
N TYR A 226 -2.01 10.66 -6.02
CA TYR A 226 -1.47 11.89 -5.44
C TYR A 226 -1.08 12.84 -6.56
N ASN A 227 -1.59 14.07 -6.50
CA ASN A 227 -1.28 15.12 -7.46
C ASN A 227 -0.66 16.30 -6.73
N TRP A 228 0.51 16.76 -7.17
CA TRP A 228 1.16 17.93 -6.56
C TRP A 228 1.93 18.77 -7.58
N GLN A 229 2.38 19.94 -7.16
CA GLN A 229 3.19 20.84 -7.96
C GLN A 229 4.55 21.08 -7.34
N TYR A 230 5.59 21.01 -8.16
CA TYR A 230 6.93 21.46 -7.81
C TYR A 230 7.54 22.29 -8.94
N ASN A 231 8.01 23.51 -8.62
CA ASN A 231 8.56 24.44 -9.61
C ASN A 231 7.62 24.69 -10.82
N ALA A 232 6.31 24.83 -10.56
CA ALA A 232 5.25 25.00 -11.57
C ALA A 232 5.09 23.82 -12.56
N ILE A 233 5.61 22.67 -12.25
CA ILE A 233 5.39 21.39 -12.95
C ILE A 233 4.43 20.57 -12.10
N GLU A 234 3.42 20.00 -12.75
CA GLU A 234 2.50 19.05 -12.12
C GLU A 234 3.08 17.65 -12.16
N TYR A 235 2.98 16.94 -11.04
CA TYR A 235 3.38 15.56 -10.88
C TYR A 235 2.19 14.75 -10.39
N LYS A 236 2.17 13.48 -10.75
CA LYS A 236 1.20 12.51 -10.29
C LYS A 236 1.90 11.19 -10.04
N ILE A 237 1.57 10.56 -8.93
CA ILE A 237 1.85 9.14 -8.68
C ILE A 237 0.55 8.45 -8.29
N SER A 238 0.45 7.16 -8.56
CA SER A 238 -0.60 6.31 -8.00
C SER A 238 0.06 5.13 -7.31
N TYR A 239 -0.45 4.76 -6.15
CA TYR A 239 0.08 3.67 -5.35
C TYR A 239 -1.06 2.82 -4.82
N ASN A 240 -0.89 1.51 -4.87
CA ASN A 240 -1.87 0.56 -4.38
C ASN A 240 -1.50 0.09 -2.97
N PHE A 241 -2.32 0.45 -1.99
CA PHE A 241 -2.09 0.14 -0.59
C PHE A 241 -2.71 -1.18 -0.19
N ASP A 242 -1.97 -2.01 0.54
CA ASP A 242 -2.51 -3.22 1.16
C ASP A 242 -3.44 -2.87 2.33
N PRO A 243 -4.75 -3.19 2.25
CA PRO A 243 -5.71 -2.94 3.31
C PRO A 243 -5.32 -3.59 4.64
N ALA A 244 -4.66 -4.75 4.61
CA ALA A 244 -4.21 -5.43 5.81
C ALA A 244 -3.09 -4.65 6.52
N ARG A 245 -2.20 -3.99 5.75
CA ARG A 245 -1.15 -3.14 6.31
C ARG A 245 -1.73 -1.86 6.92
N TYR A 246 -2.66 -1.20 6.22
CA TYR A 246 -3.37 -0.05 6.76
C TYR A 246 -4.09 -0.43 8.07
N SER A 247 -4.91 -1.48 8.05
CA SER A 247 -5.61 -1.98 9.24
C SER A 247 -4.66 -2.38 10.39
N TYR A 248 -3.46 -2.89 10.09
CA TYR A 248 -2.46 -3.18 11.11
C TYR A 248 -2.06 -1.92 11.87
N TYR A 249 -1.78 -0.80 11.17
CA TYR A 249 -1.33 0.43 11.80
C TYR A 249 -2.44 1.16 12.54
N THR A 250 -3.66 1.23 12.00
CA THR A 250 -4.81 1.83 12.69
C THR A 250 -5.17 1.13 14.00
N ASN A 251 -4.75 -0.12 14.19
CA ASN A 251 -4.95 -0.88 15.43
C ASN A 251 -3.75 -0.80 16.40
N GLN A 252 -2.70 -0.03 16.11
CA GLN A 252 -1.60 0.18 17.03
C GLN A 252 -1.96 1.18 18.14
N ASP A 253 -1.04 1.37 19.11
CA ASP A 253 -1.21 2.37 20.18
C ASP A 253 -0.81 3.77 19.65
N HIS A 254 -1.75 4.69 19.59
CA HIS A 254 -1.57 6.10 19.17
C HIS A 254 -1.37 7.06 20.34
N SER A 255 -1.18 6.56 21.56
CA SER A 255 -1.09 7.40 22.74
C SER A 255 0.27 8.07 22.89
N ILE A 256 0.28 9.38 23.10
CA ILE A 256 1.46 10.18 23.44
C ILE A 256 1.48 10.50 24.95
N LYS A 257 2.62 10.31 25.60
CA LYS A 257 2.85 10.65 26.99
C LYS A 257 3.93 11.73 27.15
N GLU A 258 4.96 11.66 26.31
CA GLU A 258 6.09 12.60 26.30
C GLU A 258 6.40 12.97 24.84
N TYR A 259 7.03 14.12 24.61
CA TYR A 259 7.38 14.57 23.25
C TYR A 259 8.29 13.61 22.48
N GLU A 260 9.08 12.81 23.17
CA GLU A 260 9.92 11.77 22.55
C GLU A 260 9.10 10.67 21.89
N ASP A 261 7.84 10.45 22.31
CA ASP A 261 6.99 9.38 21.81
C ASP A 261 6.62 9.59 20.32
N TYR A 262 6.59 10.84 19.81
CA TYR A 262 6.30 11.10 18.41
C TYR A 262 7.27 10.41 17.43
N ILE A 263 8.51 10.13 17.84
CA ILE A 263 9.47 9.44 16.99
C ILE A 263 9.08 7.96 16.75
N HIS A 264 8.23 7.37 17.59
CA HIS A 264 7.75 6.01 17.42
C HIS A 264 6.81 5.83 16.21
N PHE A 265 6.26 6.93 15.70
CA PHE A 265 5.43 6.93 14.49
C PHE A 265 6.25 6.95 13.20
N VAL A 266 7.55 7.13 13.27
CA VAL A 266 8.45 7.02 12.11
C VAL A 266 8.62 5.55 11.72
N THR A 267 8.22 5.19 10.49
CA THR A 267 8.23 3.82 9.97
C THR A 267 8.95 3.74 8.62
N LYS A 268 10.25 4.02 8.62
CA LYS A 268 11.09 4.08 7.41
C LYS A 268 11.23 2.77 6.63
N ASP A 269 10.97 1.64 7.29
CA ASP A 269 11.05 0.30 6.70
C ASP A 269 9.65 -0.21 6.25
N GLU A 270 8.60 0.61 6.34
CA GLU A 270 7.28 0.27 5.83
C GLU A 270 7.30 0.23 4.30
N GLU A 271 6.77 -0.86 3.71
CA GLU A 271 6.86 -1.14 2.27
C GLU A 271 6.35 0.01 1.42
N ALA A 272 5.14 0.51 1.70
CA ALA A 272 4.56 1.64 0.98
C ALA A 272 5.42 2.92 1.07
N VAL A 273 6.02 3.18 2.24
CA VAL A 273 6.90 4.33 2.45
C VAL A 273 8.18 4.20 1.62
N VAL A 274 8.78 3.01 1.62
CA VAL A 274 9.99 2.70 0.84
C VAL A 274 9.72 2.85 -0.66
N GLU A 275 8.66 2.23 -1.17
CA GLU A 275 8.33 2.24 -2.60
C GLU A 275 7.95 3.63 -3.10
N ILE A 276 7.13 4.37 -2.36
CA ILE A 276 6.82 5.78 -2.68
C ILE A 276 8.09 6.63 -2.65
N GLY A 277 8.95 6.45 -1.65
CA GLY A 277 10.23 7.13 -1.57
C GLY A 277 11.11 6.84 -2.78
N GLU A 278 11.27 5.58 -3.16
CA GLU A 278 12.05 5.18 -4.34
C GLU A 278 11.46 5.77 -5.62
N TYR A 279 10.14 5.77 -5.78
CA TYR A 279 9.46 6.36 -6.94
C TYR A 279 9.71 7.87 -7.05
N LEU A 280 9.65 8.59 -5.92
CA LEU A 280 10.00 10.03 -5.87
C LEU A 280 11.47 10.26 -6.24
N ARG A 281 12.38 9.41 -5.78
CA ARG A 281 13.81 9.43 -6.12
C ARG A 281 14.06 9.13 -7.59
N GLU A 282 13.34 8.20 -8.19
CA GLU A 282 13.43 7.93 -9.65
C GLU A 282 13.10 9.19 -10.45
N ILE A 283 11.99 9.87 -10.13
CA ILE A 283 11.64 11.15 -10.76
C ILE A 283 12.74 12.20 -10.55
N ALA A 284 13.28 12.33 -9.34
CA ALA A 284 14.35 13.28 -9.03
C ALA A 284 15.63 12.98 -9.83
N THR A 285 15.96 11.70 -9.98
CA THR A 285 17.11 11.22 -10.76
C THR A 285 16.93 11.52 -12.25
N GLU A 286 15.76 11.26 -12.82
CA GLU A 286 15.45 11.59 -14.23
C GLU A 286 15.52 13.09 -14.52
N LYS A 287 15.24 13.92 -13.51
CA LYS A 287 15.33 15.38 -13.59
C LYS A 287 16.72 15.93 -13.24
N GLU A 288 17.68 15.07 -12.93
CA GLU A 288 19.04 15.45 -12.52
C GLU A 288 19.05 16.39 -11.29
N PHE A 289 18.16 16.16 -10.32
CA PHE A 289 18.08 16.95 -9.10
C PHE A 289 19.33 16.69 -8.21
N SER A 290 19.82 17.74 -7.56
CA SER A 290 20.78 17.59 -6.46
C SER A 290 20.08 17.10 -5.20
N ASP A 291 20.81 16.57 -4.21
CA ASP A 291 20.27 16.11 -2.93
C ASP A 291 19.34 17.16 -2.28
N LEU A 292 19.75 18.43 -2.24
CA LEU A 292 18.92 19.52 -1.73
C LEU A 292 17.64 19.71 -2.56
N THR A 293 17.71 19.55 -3.88
CA THR A 293 16.54 19.71 -4.76
C THR A 293 15.63 18.51 -4.63
N GLU A 294 16.16 17.30 -4.48
CA GLU A 294 15.42 16.07 -4.20
C GLU A 294 14.67 16.17 -2.87
N VAL A 295 15.33 16.61 -1.79
CA VAL A 295 14.65 16.83 -0.50
C VAL A 295 13.50 17.84 -0.63
N ASN A 296 13.71 18.98 -1.31
CA ASN A 296 12.62 19.95 -1.54
C ASN A 296 11.49 19.40 -2.42
N PHE A 297 11.80 18.51 -3.36
CA PHE A 297 10.82 17.84 -4.19
C PHE A 297 9.97 16.87 -3.38
N ILE A 298 10.60 16.04 -2.54
CA ILE A 298 9.90 15.12 -1.63
C ILE A 298 9.07 15.90 -0.59
N MET A 299 9.61 16.99 -0.04
CA MET A 299 8.83 17.89 0.81
C MET A 299 7.56 18.40 0.12
N SER A 300 7.65 18.77 -1.17
CA SER A 300 6.48 19.28 -1.91
C SER A 300 5.38 18.24 -2.12
N PHE A 301 5.72 16.96 -2.18
CA PHE A 301 4.75 15.86 -2.19
C PHE A 301 4.00 15.80 -0.86
N VAL A 302 4.71 15.77 0.27
CA VAL A 302 4.08 15.70 1.59
C VAL A 302 3.26 16.97 1.88
N GLN A 303 3.77 18.16 1.54
CA GLN A 303 3.08 19.44 1.69
C GLN A 303 1.78 19.55 0.87
N ALA A 304 1.56 18.69 -0.11
CA ALA A 304 0.36 18.70 -0.93
C ALA A 304 -0.80 17.91 -0.29
N LEU A 305 -0.51 17.09 0.72
CA LEU A 305 -1.56 16.42 1.48
C LEU A 305 -2.46 17.44 2.19
N LYS A 306 -3.70 17.08 2.37
CA LYS A 306 -4.66 17.97 3.02
C LYS A 306 -4.35 18.11 4.51
N TYR A 307 -4.15 19.32 5.00
CA TYR A 307 -4.03 19.56 6.43
C TYR A 307 -5.38 19.41 7.12
N SER A 308 -5.45 18.59 8.17
CA SER A 308 -6.65 18.43 8.99
C SER A 308 -6.26 18.08 10.43
N GLU A 309 -6.85 18.80 11.39
CA GLU A 309 -6.63 18.55 12.82
C GLU A 309 -7.34 17.25 13.27
N ASP A 310 -6.75 16.51 14.19
CA ASP A 310 -7.24 15.24 14.72
C ASP A 310 -8.67 15.28 15.28
N ASN A 311 -9.05 16.38 15.89
CA ASN A 311 -10.41 16.56 16.41
C ASN A 311 -11.50 16.58 15.31
N LEU A 312 -11.10 16.74 14.05
CA LEU A 312 -11.98 16.74 12.89
C LEU A 312 -11.98 15.38 12.17
N THR A 313 -10.88 14.64 12.23
CA THR A 313 -10.67 13.38 11.50
C THR A 313 -10.78 12.14 12.40
N ALA A 314 -10.16 12.17 13.59
CA ALA A 314 -10.18 11.04 14.52
C ALA A 314 -11.17 11.22 15.69
N GLY A 315 -11.83 12.40 15.80
CA GLY A 315 -12.77 12.68 16.88
C GLY A 315 -12.15 12.82 18.29
N VAL A 316 -10.83 12.79 18.38
CA VAL A 316 -10.03 12.94 19.60
C VAL A 316 -9.12 14.15 19.48
N GLY A 317 -8.55 14.61 20.58
CA GLY A 317 -7.72 15.83 20.57
C GLY A 317 -6.28 15.63 20.16
N GLU A 318 -5.83 14.40 20.03
CA GLU A 318 -4.46 13.99 19.64
C GLU A 318 -4.50 12.54 19.17
N TYR A 319 -4.16 12.30 17.93
CA TYR A 319 -4.11 10.98 17.31
C TYR A 319 -2.99 10.95 16.28
N PRO A 320 -1.73 10.79 16.69
CA PRO A 320 -0.61 10.75 15.76
C PRO A 320 -0.71 9.53 14.84
N ARG A 321 -0.73 9.77 13.53
CA ARG A 321 -0.83 8.75 12.49
C ARG A 321 0.51 8.15 12.16
N TYR A 322 0.50 6.86 11.88
CA TYR A 322 1.61 6.24 11.17
C TYR A 322 1.63 6.69 9.69
N PRO A 323 2.79 6.74 9.03
CA PRO A 323 2.91 7.18 7.64
C PRO A 323 1.94 6.55 6.65
N ILE A 324 1.64 5.25 6.79
CA ILE A 324 0.67 4.57 5.93
C ILE A 324 -0.76 5.11 6.14
N GLU A 325 -1.14 5.48 7.36
CA GLU A 325 -2.45 6.10 7.63
C GLU A 325 -2.54 7.48 6.98
N THR A 326 -1.50 8.31 7.15
CA THR A 326 -1.41 9.64 6.50
C THR A 326 -1.46 9.54 4.98
N LEU A 327 -0.85 8.51 4.40
CA LEU A 327 -0.89 8.25 2.97
C LEU A 327 -2.29 7.79 2.54
N VAL A 328 -2.85 6.75 3.14
CA VAL A 328 -4.16 6.20 2.76
C VAL A 328 -5.28 7.23 2.96
N GLU A 329 -5.29 7.95 4.06
CA GLU A 329 -6.28 9.00 4.34
C GLU A 329 -6.03 10.31 3.58
N GLN A 330 -4.87 10.45 2.91
CA GLN A 330 -4.41 11.64 2.18
C GLN A 330 -4.49 12.93 3.01
N THR A 331 -4.48 12.82 4.33
CA THR A 331 -4.62 13.91 5.27
C THR A 331 -3.77 13.69 6.51
N GLY A 332 -3.53 14.75 7.27
CA GLY A 332 -2.84 14.73 8.54
C GLY A 332 -2.57 16.13 9.04
N ASP A 333 -2.15 16.26 10.29
CA ASP A 333 -1.67 17.54 10.82
C ASP A 333 -0.14 17.62 10.88
N CYS A 334 0.43 18.41 11.81
CA CYS A 334 1.86 18.70 11.75
C CYS A 334 2.75 17.52 12.13
N GLU A 335 2.37 16.72 13.11
CA GLU A 335 3.14 15.53 13.52
C GLU A 335 3.02 14.40 12.51
N ASP A 336 1.83 14.18 11.92
CA ASP A 336 1.55 13.17 10.93
C ASP A 336 2.39 13.37 9.67
N THR A 337 2.30 14.56 9.10
CA THR A 337 3.07 14.95 7.92
C THR A 337 4.57 14.99 8.19
N SER A 338 4.97 15.31 9.43
CA SER A 338 6.37 15.24 9.84
C SER A 338 6.86 13.79 9.95
N ALA A 339 6.10 12.89 10.57
CA ALA A 339 6.44 11.46 10.65
C ALA A 339 6.54 10.83 9.25
N LEU A 340 5.62 11.18 8.35
CA LEU A 340 5.66 10.73 6.94
C LEU A 340 6.92 11.23 6.22
N LEU A 341 7.23 12.54 6.29
CA LEU A 341 8.41 13.09 5.62
C LEU A 341 9.70 12.48 6.16
N ILE A 342 9.83 12.34 7.49
CA ILE A 342 10.97 11.66 8.12
C ILE A 342 11.09 10.24 7.57
N SER A 343 10.01 9.47 7.57
CA SER A 343 10.02 8.06 7.15
C SER A 343 10.46 7.91 5.69
N ILE A 344 9.95 8.74 4.78
CA ILE A 344 10.37 8.74 3.38
C ILE A 344 11.86 9.12 3.25
N LEU A 345 12.32 10.18 3.90
CA LEU A 345 13.71 10.63 3.78
C LEU A 345 14.70 9.64 4.41
N GLU A 346 14.36 9.04 5.57
CA GLU A 346 15.18 8.01 6.22
C GLU A 346 15.25 6.72 5.37
N SER A 347 14.15 6.29 4.72
CA SER A 347 14.17 5.14 3.80
C SER A 347 15.14 5.36 2.64
N LEU A 348 15.31 6.61 2.24
CA LEU A 348 16.24 7.04 1.20
C LEU A 348 17.67 7.32 1.68
N GLY A 349 17.91 7.19 3.00
CA GLY A 349 19.24 7.34 3.62
C GLY A 349 19.65 8.77 3.96
N TYR A 350 18.69 9.71 4.04
CA TYR A 350 18.94 11.02 4.62
C TYR A 350 18.91 10.95 6.14
N GLU A 351 19.76 11.72 6.81
CA GLU A 351 19.71 11.89 8.27
C GLU A 351 18.65 12.95 8.63
N THR A 352 17.66 12.56 9.44
CA THR A 352 16.54 13.43 9.82
C THR A 352 16.31 13.48 11.34
N ALA A 353 15.47 14.41 11.76
CA ALA A 353 15.04 14.56 13.14
C ALA A 353 13.61 15.11 13.22
N MET A 354 12.86 14.70 14.23
CA MET A 354 11.61 15.34 14.63
C MET A 354 11.92 16.63 15.38
N VAL A 355 11.33 17.76 14.98
CA VAL A 355 11.50 19.08 15.57
C VAL A 355 10.19 19.51 16.18
N LEU A 356 10.09 19.52 17.51
CA LEU A 356 8.89 19.89 18.25
C LEU A 356 9.05 21.25 18.91
N ILE A 357 8.18 22.19 18.56
CA ILE A 357 8.18 23.58 19.05
C ILE A 357 6.95 23.80 19.93
N PRO A 358 7.05 23.68 21.28
CA PRO A 358 5.90 23.69 22.18
C PRO A 358 5.06 24.97 22.18
N GLU A 359 5.68 26.10 21.83
CA GLU A 359 5.05 27.42 21.80
C GLU A 359 5.32 28.11 20.45
N ALA A 360 5.03 27.40 19.37
CA ALA A 360 5.18 27.92 18.01
C ALA A 360 4.31 29.15 17.80
N TRP A 361 3.08 29.12 18.27
CA TRP A 361 2.14 30.24 18.32
C TRP A 361 1.53 30.38 19.73
N GLU A 362 0.75 31.43 19.97
CA GLU A 362 0.12 31.65 21.28
C GLU A 362 -0.86 30.51 21.62
N GLY A 363 -0.39 29.63 22.52
CA GLY A 363 -1.19 28.49 23.03
C GLY A 363 -1.16 27.23 22.16
N TYR A 364 -0.33 27.19 21.10
CA TYR A 364 -0.23 26.05 20.19
C TYR A 364 1.23 25.62 19.97
N GLY A 365 1.44 24.30 20.01
CA GLY A 365 2.68 23.67 19.59
C GLY A 365 2.74 23.51 18.06
N HIS A 366 3.88 23.01 17.56
CA HIS A 366 4.07 22.66 16.16
C HIS A 366 5.13 21.58 16.04
N ALA A 367 4.87 20.62 15.14
CA ALA A 367 5.83 19.63 14.72
C ALA A 367 6.36 19.97 13.32
N ALA A 368 7.63 19.74 13.09
CA ALA A 368 8.31 19.94 11.83
C ALA A 368 9.47 18.94 11.70
N VAL A 369 10.13 18.93 10.57
CA VAL A 369 11.25 18.02 10.30
C VAL A 369 12.57 18.79 10.27
N GLY A 370 13.61 18.17 10.80
CA GLY A 370 14.99 18.57 10.59
C GLY A 370 15.64 17.65 9.56
N VAL A 371 16.33 18.20 8.57
CA VAL A 371 17.04 17.42 7.55
C VAL A 371 18.50 17.85 7.46
N ASN A 372 19.41 16.88 7.51
CA ASN A 372 20.83 17.11 7.28
C ASN A 372 21.14 16.91 5.78
N VAL A 373 21.33 18.02 5.08
CA VAL A 373 21.71 18.00 3.66
C VAL A 373 22.64 19.16 3.33
N THR A 374 23.58 18.92 2.44
CA THR A 374 24.57 19.92 2.04
C THR A 374 23.95 20.98 1.11
N GLY A 375 24.29 22.25 1.37
CA GLY A 375 23.90 23.37 0.50
C GLY A 375 22.58 24.03 0.86
N ALA A 376 21.88 23.56 1.90
CA ALA A 376 20.74 24.27 2.44
C ALA A 376 21.17 25.56 3.17
N GLU A 377 20.29 26.55 3.21
CA GLU A 377 20.46 27.82 3.91
C GLU A 377 19.20 28.10 4.74
N GLY A 378 19.34 28.90 5.79
CA GLY A 378 18.21 29.34 6.61
C GLY A 378 18.27 28.84 8.05
N ILE A 379 17.12 28.55 8.65
CA ILE A 379 17.04 28.10 10.04
C ILE A 379 17.48 26.64 10.16
N TYR A 380 18.34 26.37 11.14
CA TYR A 380 18.77 25.03 11.46
C TYR A 380 18.88 24.83 12.99
N TYR A 381 18.75 23.58 13.40
CA TYR A 381 18.91 23.12 14.77
C TYR A 381 20.18 22.29 14.89
N VAL A 382 20.84 22.36 16.01
CA VAL A 382 22.11 21.64 16.25
C VAL A 382 21.88 20.63 17.37
N LEU A 383 22.04 19.36 17.04
CA LEU A 383 22.11 18.31 18.04
C LEU A 383 23.55 18.10 18.51
N ASN A 384 23.74 17.79 19.80
CA ASN A 384 25.05 17.57 20.39
C ASN A 384 26.04 18.74 20.21
N GLU A 385 25.57 19.97 20.29
CA GLU A 385 26.40 21.16 20.10
C GLU A 385 27.71 21.11 20.93
N GLY A 386 28.84 21.35 20.26
CA GLY A 386 30.18 21.34 20.88
C GLY A 386 30.74 19.95 21.20
N LYS A 387 30.11 18.86 20.73
CA LYS A 387 30.62 17.50 20.83
C LYS A 387 31.15 17.01 19.48
N ASP A 388 31.95 15.93 19.49
CA ASP A 388 32.54 15.33 18.27
C ASP A 388 31.48 14.79 17.28
N ASN A 389 30.25 14.47 17.77
CA ASN A 389 29.09 14.00 17.02
C ASN A 389 28.02 15.09 16.84
N GLN A 390 28.43 16.34 16.68
CA GLN A 390 27.52 17.44 16.39
C GLN A 390 26.91 17.29 14.98
N ILE A 391 25.58 17.34 14.89
CA ILE A 391 24.85 17.30 13.63
C ILE A 391 23.96 18.54 13.53
N GLY A 392 23.85 19.10 12.33
CA GLY A 392 22.97 20.23 12.03
C GLY A 392 21.81 19.80 11.14
N TYR A 393 20.60 20.14 11.54
CA TYR A 393 19.37 19.83 10.82
C TYR A 393 18.68 21.11 10.35
N TYR A 394 18.50 21.28 9.04
CA TYR A 394 17.74 22.39 8.50
C TYR A 394 16.24 22.15 8.67
N TYR A 395 15.51 23.20 9.04
CA TYR A 395 14.07 23.16 9.27
C TYR A 395 13.30 22.88 7.97
N ALA A 396 12.36 21.96 8.01
CA ALA A 396 11.45 21.61 6.93
C ALA A 396 10.01 21.72 7.42
N GLU A 397 9.24 22.64 6.83
CA GLU A 397 7.81 22.80 7.04
C GLU A 397 7.03 21.76 6.20
N THR A 398 6.05 21.07 6.80
CA THR A 398 5.32 20.00 6.14
C THR A 398 3.84 20.29 5.86
N THR A 399 3.26 21.27 6.57
CA THR A 399 1.79 21.47 6.63
C THR A 399 1.22 22.36 5.54
N THR A 400 2.05 23.04 4.75
CA THR A 400 1.59 23.99 3.75
C THR A 400 2.51 23.98 2.52
N PRO A 401 1.96 23.93 1.30
CA PRO A 401 2.77 23.95 0.08
C PRO A 401 3.62 25.22 -0.10
N GLY A 402 4.81 25.01 -0.67
CA GLY A 402 5.67 26.08 -1.17
C GLY A 402 6.84 26.47 -0.26
N TRP A 403 6.92 25.97 0.94
CA TRP A 403 8.09 26.15 1.81
C TRP A 403 9.26 25.30 1.32
N LYS A 404 10.45 25.87 1.38
CA LYS A 404 11.71 25.18 1.09
C LYS A 404 12.46 24.87 2.37
N LEU A 405 13.37 23.91 2.29
CA LEU A 405 14.23 23.56 3.39
C LEU A 405 15.00 24.78 3.91
N GLY A 406 14.95 25.02 5.23
CA GLY A 406 15.53 26.16 5.91
C GLY A 406 14.60 27.38 6.02
N GLU A 407 13.50 27.44 5.29
CA GLU A 407 12.47 28.46 5.45
C GLU A 407 11.53 28.09 6.62
N VAL A 408 11.10 29.10 7.37
CA VAL A 408 10.28 28.90 8.57
C VAL A 408 9.13 29.90 8.58
N PRO A 409 7.91 29.50 8.98
CA PRO A 409 6.79 30.41 9.17
C PRO A 409 7.09 31.44 10.28
N ASP A 410 6.22 32.44 10.42
CA ASP A 410 6.34 33.47 11.46
C ASP A 410 5.94 32.86 12.83
N LEU A 411 6.92 32.25 13.50
CA LEU A 411 6.75 31.59 14.78
C LEU A 411 7.02 32.56 15.94
N ASN A 412 6.22 32.51 17.00
CA ASN A 412 6.45 33.24 18.26
C ASN A 412 7.73 32.76 18.97
N SER A 413 7.97 31.45 18.95
CA SER A 413 9.19 30.82 19.47
C SER A 413 9.82 29.91 18.44
N LYS A 414 11.15 29.83 18.44
CA LYS A 414 11.91 28.86 17.65
C LYS A 414 12.68 27.88 18.54
N SER A 415 12.42 27.92 19.86
CA SER A 415 12.96 26.91 20.76
C SER A 415 12.27 25.59 20.55
N ALA A 416 13.02 24.54 20.25
CA ALA A 416 12.50 23.23 19.94
C ALA A 416 13.17 22.12 20.74
N TYR A 417 12.46 21.04 20.92
CA TYR A 417 13.04 19.72 21.20
C TYR A 417 13.37 19.07 19.86
N VAL A 418 14.52 18.43 19.77
CA VAL A 418 14.98 17.77 18.54
C VAL A 418 15.33 16.33 18.87
N TYR A 419 14.62 15.42 18.23
CA TYR A 419 14.78 13.97 18.41
C TYR A 419 15.25 13.36 17.09
N GLU A 420 16.41 12.73 17.09
CA GLU A 420 17.00 12.03 15.94
C GLU A 420 16.15 10.81 15.59
N ALA A 421 15.87 10.58 14.29
CA ALA A 421 15.03 9.51 13.80
C ALA A 421 15.78 8.20 13.54
#